data_ddf7f27ad84e3a2683c88c420ba5425b
#
_entry.id   ddf7f27ad84e3a2683c88c420ba5425b
#
_cell.length_a   1.000
_cell.length_b   1.000
_cell.length_c   1.000
_cell.angle_alpha   90.00
_cell.angle_beta   90.00
_cell.angle_gamma   90.00
#
_symmetry.space_group_name_H-M   'P 1'
#
loop_
_entity.id
_entity.type
_entity.pdbx_description
1 polymer ?
#
loop_
_entity_poly.entity_id
_entity_poly.type
_entity_poly.pdbx_seq_one_letter_code
_entity_poly.pdbx_strand_id
1 'polypeptide(L)'
;MPEALRGRLSRPYLYNPSLLFIEGPREYVAFTLRTLIYSYLSAVHVVGDYTCETFLQYIGTPRLCVIDGTVMRSFTDITHIVKYFEHIFNCTNPRGSISVDCIKKLRDALPLYKSLVVVEGEEDLLSLALMMLLPAGYVAYGIPRRGVVLVDVSVSRSEAVNLFSHFTTESLAP
;
A
#
# COMPACT_ATOMS: atom_id res chain seq x y z
N MET A 1 5.45 17.18 -1.74
CA MET A 1 6.51 16.23 -2.16
C MET A 1 7.30 16.81 -3.31
N PRO A 2 8.66 16.84 -3.28
CA PRO A 2 9.50 17.33 -4.39
C PRO A 2 9.26 16.56 -5.70
N GLU A 3 9.27 17.25 -6.84
CA GLU A 3 8.96 16.66 -8.14
C GLU A 3 9.95 15.54 -8.55
N ALA A 4 11.22 15.70 -8.20
CA ALA A 4 12.26 14.70 -8.41
C ALA A 4 11.95 13.37 -7.65
N LEU A 5 11.33 13.45 -6.47
CA LEU A 5 10.94 12.30 -5.68
C LEU A 5 9.71 11.59 -6.30
N ARG A 6 8.77 12.35 -6.87
CA ARG A 6 7.60 11.80 -7.57
C ARG A 6 8.02 10.90 -8.74
N GLY A 7 8.99 11.35 -9.55
CA GLY A 7 9.53 10.55 -10.66
C GLY A 7 10.24 9.27 -10.20
N ARG A 8 10.85 9.27 -9.02
CA ARG A 8 11.48 8.08 -8.43
C ARG A 8 10.45 7.09 -7.90
N LEU A 9 9.41 7.54 -7.24
CA LEU A 9 8.36 6.70 -6.66
C LEU A 9 7.41 6.10 -7.71
N SER A 10 7.25 6.75 -8.87
CA SER A 10 6.44 6.24 -9.98
C SER A 10 7.14 5.18 -10.84
N ARG A 11 8.43 4.95 -10.63
CA ARG A 11 9.20 3.91 -11.35
C ARG A 11 9.51 2.77 -10.39
N PRO A 12 9.10 1.52 -10.69
CA PRO A 12 9.57 0.39 -9.92
C PRO A 12 11.10 0.38 -9.98
N TYR A 13 11.74 0.29 -8.82
CA TYR A 13 13.21 0.20 -8.73
C TYR A 13 13.67 -1.14 -9.29
N LEU A 14 13.91 -1.21 -10.59
CA LEU A 14 14.29 -2.43 -11.33
C LEU A 14 15.61 -3.06 -10.87
N TYR A 15 16.35 -2.40 -9.98
CA TYR A 15 17.68 -2.84 -9.55
C TYR A 15 17.79 -3.10 -8.04
N ASN A 16 16.69 -3.01 -7.29
CA ASN A 16 16.71 -3.34 -5.88
C ASN A 16 16.28 -4.82 -5.71
N PRO A 17 17.13 -5.73 -5.19
CA PRO A 17 16.80 -7.14 -5.02
C PRO A 17 15.65 -7.39 -4.02
N SER A 18 15.27 -6.39 -3.24
CA SER A 18 14.12 -6.43 -2.32
C SER A 18 12.79 -6.09 -2.98
N LEU A 19 12.82 -5.69 -4.26
CA LEU A 19 11.66 -5.31 -5.06
C LEU A 19 11.40 -6.33 -6.14
N LEU A 20 10.22 -6.92 -6.13
CA LEU A 20 9.74 -7.75 -7.23
C LEU A 20 8.61 -7.01 -7.95
N PHE A 21 8.85 -6.61 -9.19
CA PHE A 21 7.81 -6.07 -10.06
C PHE A 21 7.25 -7.17 -10.95
N ILE A 22 5.96 -7.44 -10.81
CA ILE A 22 5.23 -8.43 -11.62
C ILE A 22 4.37 -7.65 -12.59
N GLU A 23 4.78 -7.65 -13.86
CA GLU A 23 4.11 -6.92 -14.94
C GLU A 23 3.25 -7.87 -15.77
N GLY A 24 2.03 -7.44 -16.09
CA GLY A 24 1.14 -8.20 -16.95
C GLY A 24 -0.35 -8.05 -16.62
N PRO A 25 -1.21 -8.84 -17.27
CA PRO A 25 -2.64 -8.90 -16.98
C PRO A 25 -2.91 -9.30 -15.51
N ARG A 26 -4.05 -8.88 -14.98
CA ARG A 26 -4.44 -9.07 -13.57
C ARG A 26 -4.33 -10.52 -13.12
N GLU A 27 -4.82 -11.44 -13.92
CA GLU A 27 -4.84 -12.87 -13.61
C GLU A 27 -3.43 -13.46 -13.51
N TYR A 28 -2.53 -13.07 -14.41
CA TYR A 28 -1.14 -13.48 -14.39
C TYR A 28 -0.41 -12.95 -13.15
N VAL A 29 -0.60 -11.66 -12.86
CA VAL A 29 -0.03 -11.01 -11.67
C VAL A 29 -0.54 -11.69 -10.40
N ALA A 30 -1.84 -11.95 -10.32
CA ALA A 30 -2.48 -12.61 -9.18
C ALA A 30 -1.96 -14.04 -8.98
N PHE A 31 -1.87 -14.84 -10.05
CA PHE A 31 -1.34 -16.19 -10.00
C PHE A 31 0.11 -16.21 -9.51
N THR A 32 0.94 -15.32 -10.04
CA THR A 32 2.35 -15.20 -9.66
C THR A 32 2.48 -14.80 -8.19
N LEU A 33 1.76 -13.77 -7.75
CA LEU A 33 1.72 -13.34 -6.35
C LEU A 33 1.26 -14.49 -5.44
N ARG A 34 0.17 -15.17 -5.79
CA ARG A 34 -0.35 -16.29 -5.00
C ARG A 34 0.72 -17.36 -4.80
N THR A 35 1.44 -17.72 -5.85
CA THR A 35 2.52 -18.72 -5.78
C THR A 35 3.64 -18.32 -4.82
N LEU A 36 3.97 -17.02 -4.79
CA LEU A 36 5.09 -16.50 -4.01
C LEU A 36 4.73 -16.28 -2.53
N ILE A 37 3.52 -15.78 -2.24
CA ILE A 37 3.22 -15.23 -0.91
C ILE A 37 2.01 -15.84 -0.22
N TYR A 38 1.35 -16.87 -0.77
CA TYR A 38 0.13 -17.43 -0.17
C TYR A 38 0.34 -17.88 1.28
N SER A 39 1.48 -18.49 1.59
CA SER A 39 1.85 -18.92 2.95
C SER A 39 2.21 -17.76 3.89
N TYR A 40 2.35 -16.56 3.36
CA TYR A 40 2.78 -15.36 4.10
C TYR A 40 1.73 -14.26 4.15
N LEU A 41 0.47 -14.55 3.79
CA LEU A 41 -0.61 -13.55 3.74
C LEU A 41 -0.77 -12.76 5.05
N SER A 42 -0.49 -13.40 6.19
CA SER A 42 -0.49 -12.76 7.50
C SER A 42 0.61 -11.72 7.72
N ALA A 43 1.58 -11.64 6.80
CA ALA A 43 2.66 -10.65 6.80
C ALA A 43 2.58 -9.69 5.60
N VAL A 44 1.50 -9.76 4.79
CA VAL A 44 1.31 -8.93 3.59
C VAL A 44 0.41 -7.75 3.90
N HIS A 45 0.84 -6.57 3.49
CA HIS A 45 0.14 -5.30 3.58
C HIS A 45 -0.05 -4.75 2.16
N VAL A 46 -1.26 -4.39 1.80
CA VAL A 46 -1.63 -4.01 0.43
C VAL A 46 -2.07 -2.55 0.39
N VAL A 47 -1.60 -1.80 -0.59
CA VAL A 47 -2.01 -0.42 -0.84
C VAL A 47 -2.59 -0.30 -2.25
N GLY A 48 -3.73 0.37 -2.35
CA GLY A 48 -4.48 0.61 -3.57
C GLY A 48 -5.70 -0.30 -3.73
N ASP A 49 -6.81 0.29 -4.15
CA ASP A 49 -8.11 -0.39 -4.29
C ASP A 49 -8.04 -1.59 -5.22
N TYR A 50 -7.53 -1.37 -6.44
CA TYR A 50 -7.42 -2.42 -7.45
C TYR A 50 -6.51 -3.56 -7.01
N THR A 51 -5.43 -3.24 -6.29
CA THR A 51 -4.51 -4.25 -5.76
C THR A 51 -5.16 -5.03 -4.63
N CYS A 52 -5.86 -4.34 -3.71
CA CYS A 52 -6.62 -4.97 -2.63
C CYS A 52 -7.69 -5.92 -3.19
N GLU A 53 -8.50 -5.48 -4.16
CA GLU A 53 -9.48 -6.34 -4.83
C GLU A 53 -8.84 -7.56 -5.49
N THR A 54 -7.67 -7.39 -6.12
CA THR A 54 -6.94 -8.50 -6.74
C THR A 54 -6.56 -9.55 -5.70
N PHE A 55 -6.08 -9.11 -4.54
CA PHE A 55 -5.79 -10.03 -3.43
C PHE A 55 -7.04 -10.74 -2.95
N LEU A 56 -8.11 -10.01 -2.66
CA LEU A 56 -9.37 -10.60 -2.13
C LEU A 56 -10.00 -11.59 -3.11
N GLN A 57 -9.94 -11.32 -4.39
CA GLN A 57 -10.57 -12.14 -5.41
C GLN A 57 -9.77 -13.41 -5.77
N TYR A 58 -8.43 -13.33 -5.83
CA TYR A 58 -7.60 -14.38 -6.42
C TYR A 58 -6.59 -15.02 -5.47
N ILE A 59 -6.22 -14.35 -4.38
CA ILE A 59 -5.11 -14.78 -3.52
C ILE A 59 -5.61 -15.11 -2.12
N GLY A 60 -6.27 -14.19 -1.47
CA GLY A 60 -6.78 -14.29 -0.11
C GLY A 60 -6.72 -12.95 0.61
N THR A 61 -7.27 -12.89 1.82
CA THR A 61 -7.29 -11.67 2.63
C THR A 61 -5.90 -11.40 3.21
N PRO A 62 -5.26 -10.26 2.88
CA PRO A 62 -3.99 -9.88 3.45
C PRO A 62 -4.16 -9.42 4.91
N ARG A 63 -3.06 -9.19 5.62
CA ARG A 63 -3.09 -8.67 6.98
C ARG A 63 -3.75 -7.30 7.07
N LEU A 64 -3.43 -6.42 6.12
CA LEU A 64 -3.93 -5.05 6.06
C LEU A 64 -4.12 -4.63 4.60
N CYS A 65 -5.22 -3.96 4.32
CA CYS A 65 -5.40 -3.15 3.10
C CYS A 65 -5.51 -1.67 3.44
N VAL A 66 -4.98 -0.83 2.55
CA VAL A 66 -5.15 0.62 2.55
C VAL A 66 -5.77 1.00 1.21
N ILE A 67 -6.93 1.64 1.25
CA ILE A 67 -7.71 2.02 0.06
C ILE A 67 -8.22 3.46 0.18
N ASP A 68 -8.46 4.14 -0.92
CA ASP A 68 -9.06 5.48 -0.94
C ASP A 68 -10.57 5.47 -1.25
N GLY A 69 -11.14 4.30 -1.57
CA GLY A 69 -12.55 4.16 -1.92
C GLY A 69 -12.91 4.78 -3.28
N THR A 70 -11.92 5.10 -4.11
CA THR A 70 -12.11 5.70 -5.43
C THR A 70 -11.55 4.80 -6.53
N VAL A 71 -12.34 3.85 -7.00
CA VAL A 71 -11.98 3.10 -8.21
C VAL A 71 -12.23 4.01 -9.42
N MET A 72 -11.18 4.34 -10.17
CA MET A 72 -11.23 5.19 -11.37
C MET A 72 -11.87 6.59 -11.17
N ARG A 73 -11.66 7.22 -10.00
CA ARG A 73 -12.18 8.58 -9.66
C ARG A 73 -13.69 8.69 -9.51
N SER A 74 -14.41 7.60 -9.34
CA SER A 74 -15.81 7.62 -8.87
C SER A 74 -15.89 6.97 -7.50
N PHE A 75 -16.65 7.58 -6.58
CA PHE A 75 -16.95 6.96 -5.28
C PHE A 75 -17.57 5.59 -5.53
N THR A 76 -16.84 4.55 -5.23
CA THR A 76 -17.30 3.18 -5.40
C THR A 76 -17.81 2.67 -4.06
N ASP A 77 -18.88 1.90 -4.10
CA ASP A 77 -19.34 1.17 -2.93
C ASP A 77 -18.26 0.17 -2.49
N ILE A 78 -17.57 0.49 -1.40
CA ILE A 78 -16.52 -0.36 -0.81
C ILE A 78 -17.07 -1.51 0.04
N THR A 79 -18.40 -1.68 0.12
CA THR A 79 -19.05 -2.71 0.93
C THR A 79 -18.55 -4.11 0.56
N HIS A 80 -18.26 -4.33 -0.70
CA HIS A 80 -17.71 -5.60 -1.20
C HIS A 80 -16.29 -5.89 -0.70
N ILE A 81 -15.51 -4.86 -0.31
CA ILE A 81 -14.18 -4.99 0.29
C ILE A 81 -14.29 -5.12 1.81
N VAL A 82 -15.07 -4.25 2.44
CA VAL A 82 -15.23 -4.14 3.90
C VAL A 82 -15.56 -5.49 4.55
N LYS A 83 -16.41 -6.30 3.91
CA LYS A 83 -16.85 -7.61 4.45
C LYS A 83 -15.72 -8.62 4.71
N TYR A 84 -14.52 -8.42 4.17
CA TYR A 84 -13.36 -9.29 4.39
C TYR A 84 -12.51 -8.88 5.60
N PHE A 85 -12.79 -7.72 6.20
CA PHE A 85 -11.99 -7.14 7.26
C PHE A 85 -12.75 -7.06 8.57
N GLU A 86 -12.03 -7.27 9.66
CA GLU A 86 -12.57 -7.29 11.03
C GLU A 86 -12.41 -5.92 11.72
N HIS A 87 -11.38 -5.17 11.31
CA HIS A 87 -11.03 -3.88 11.90
C HIS A 87 -10.96 -2.81 10.80
N ILE A 88 -11.72 -1.72 10.97
CA ILE A 88 -11.81 -0.65 9.97
C ILE A 88 -11.38 0.66 10.61
N PHE A 89 -10.46 1.34 9.94
CA PHE A 89 -9.93 2.64 10.35
C PHE A 89 -10.17 3.65 9.23
N ASN A 90 -10.46 4.89 9.60
CA ASN A 90 -10.59 5.99 8.65
C ASN A 90 -9.52 7.04 8.93
N CYS A 91 -8.93 7.61 7.89
CA CYS A 91 -8.00 8.73 7.99
C CYS A 91 -8.09 9.65 6.78
N THR A 92 -7.60 10.88 6.94
CA THR A 92 -7.51 11.85 5.84
C THR A 92 -6.07 12.03 5.42
N ASN A 93 -5.78 11.87 4.11
CA ASN A 93 -4.45 12.01 3.54
C ASN A 93 -4.49 12.92 2.30
N PRO A 94 -4.15 14.21 2.43
CA PRO A 94 -4.13 15.12 1.30
C PRO A 94 -3.19 14.65 0.19
N ARG A 95 -3.55 15.01 -1.03
CA ARG A 95 -2.80 14.63 -2.24
C ARG A 95 -1.31 14.95 -2.15
N GLY A 96 -0.47 13.97 -2.50
CA GLY A 96 0.98 14.12 -2.53
C GLY A 96 1.62 14.28 -1.15
N SER A 97 0.92 13.91 -0.08
CA SER A 97 1.39 14.00 1.30
C SER A 97 1.34 12.64 2.02
N ILE A 98 1.90 12.60 3.22
CA ILE A 98 1.73 11.53 4.20
C ILE A 98 1.30 12.22 5.49
N SER A 99 0.02 12.08 5.85
CA SER A 99 -0.55 12.77 7.01
C SER A 99 -0.19 12.05 8.32
N VAL A 100 -0.07 12.85 9.37
CA VAL A 100 0.13 12.32 10.74
C VAL A 100 -1.07 11.49 11.17
N ASP A 101 -2.27 11.86 10.72
CA ASP A 101 -3.49 11.11 11.00
C ASP A 101 -3.41 9.69 10.44
N CYS A 102 -3.09 9.54 9.16
CA CYS A 102 -2.95 8.22 8.55
C CYS A 102 -1.78 7.41 9.16
N ILE A 103 -0.66 8.05 9.51
CA ILE A 103 0.42 7.35 10.23
C ILE A 103 -0.08 6.76 11.56
N LYS A 104 -0.87 7.51 12.33
CA LYS A 104 -1.45 7.01 13.59
C LYS A 104 -2.38 5.83 13.33
N LYS A 105 -3.30 5.93 12.36
CA LYS A 105 -4.23 4.85 12.01
C LYS A 105 -3.53 3.60 11.48
N LEU A 106 -2.48 3.75 10.69
CA LEU A 106 -1.65 2.63 10.27
C LEU A 106 -0.99 1.94 11.48
N ARG A 107 -0.43 2.70 12.44
CA ARG A 107 0.17 2.15 13.67
C ARG A 107 -0.84 1.37 14.50
N ASP A 108 -2.08 1.86 14.61
CA ASP A 108 -3.16 1.21 15.34
C ASP A 108 -3.61 -0.08 14.63
N ALA A 109 -3.62 -0.10 13.30
CA ALA A 109 -4.04 -1.23 12.47
C ALA A 109 -2.99 -2.35 12.37
N LEU A 110 -1.69 -2.02 12.36
CA LEU A 110 -0.60 -2.98 12.12
C LEU A 110 -0.56 -4.19 13.08
N PRO A 111 -0.85 -4.06 14.41
CA PRO A 111 -0.89 -5.22 15.29
C PRO A 111 -2.04 -6.18 15.01
N LEU A 112 -3.09 -5.71 14.35
CA LEU A 112 -4.34 -6.44 14.15
C LEU A 112 -4.32 -7.23 12.82
N TYR A 113 -5.08 -8.32 12.76
CA TYR A 113 -5.29 -9.07 11.53
C TYR A 113 -6.53 -8.59 10.80
N LYS A 114 -6.53 -8.74 9.47
CA LYS A 114 -7.66 -8.35 8.61
C LYS A 114 -8.14 -6.92 8.90
N SER A 115 -7.18 -5.99 8.86
CA SER A 115 -7.44 -4.57 9.04
C SER A 115 -7.61 -3.86 7.70
N LEU A 116 -8.52 -2.90 7.63
CA LEU A 116 -8.76 -2.01 6.50
C LEU A 116 -8.57 -0.58 6.95
N VAL A 117 -7.74 0.17 6.25
CA VAL A 117 -7.63 1.62 6.40
C VAL A 117 -8.25 2.26 5.17
N VAL A 118 -9.33 3.00 5.38
CA VAL A 118 -10.01 3.79 4.35
C VAL A 118 -9.51 5.22 4.43
N VAL A 119 -8.99 5.71 3.32
CA VAL A 119 -8.33 7.01 3.22
C VAL A 119 -9.23 8.00 2.51
N GLU A 120 -9.54 9.12 3.14
CA GLU A 120 -10.09 10.26 2.46
C GLU A 120 -8.95 11.05 1.81
N GLY A 121 -8.80 10.93 0.48
CA GLY A 121 -7.72 11.56 -0.28
C GLY A 121 -6.91 10.59 -1.14
N GLU A 122 -5.59 10.57 -1.00
CA GLU A 122 -4.70 9.69 -1.78
C GLU A 122 -3.95 8.69 -0.88
N GLU A 123 -3.98 7.41 -1.22
CA GLU A 123 -3.34 6.33 -0.47
C GLU A 123 -1.94 5.95 -0.97
N ASP A 124 -1.58 6.27 -2.22
CA ASP A 124 -0.37 5.78 -2.90
C ASP A 124 0.91 5.90 -2.07
N LEU A 125 1.12 7.07 -1.44
CA LEU A 125 2.31 7.33 -0.63
C LEU A 125 2.29 6.62 0.73
N LEU A 126 1.16 6.07 1.15
CA LEU A 126 1.08 5.29 2.38
C LEU A 126 1.79 3.95 2.26
N SER A 127 2.08 3.48 1.04
CA SER A 127 3.01 2.37 0.81
C SER A 127 4.39 2.64 1.41
N LEU A 128 4.92 3.85 1.23
CA LEU A 128 6.19 4.28 1.83
C LEU A 128 6.10 4.36 3.36
N ALA A 129 4.99 4.89 3.89
CA ALA A 129 4.77 4.94 5.33
C ALA A 129 4.74 3.53 5.95
N LEU A 130 4.08 2.57 5.31
CA LEU A 130 4.06 1.17 5.74
C LEU A 130 5.46 0.55 5.75
N MET A 131 6.25 0.73 4.68
CA MET A 131 7.63 0.23 4.61
C MET A 131 8.50 0.79 5.74
N MET A 132 8.25 2.03 6.18
CA MET A 132 8.97 2.66 7.28
C MET A 132 8.51 2.13 8.66
N LEU A 133 7.20 1.91 8.82
CA LEU A 133 6.60 1.49 10.11
C LEU A 133 6.82 0.01 10.42
N LEU A 134 6.85 -0.85 9.39
CA LEU A 134 7.01 -2.29 9.55
C LEU A 134 8.45 -2.66 9.88
N PRO A 135 8.68 -3.59 10.83
CA PRO A 135 10.01 -4.15 11.07
C PRO A 135 10.39 -5.20 10.01
N ALA A 136 9.41 -5.93 9.48
CA ALA A 136 9.54 -6.99 8.47
C ALA A 136 8.18 -7.29 7.84
N GLY A 137 8.17 -8.09 6.78
CA GLY A 137 6.98 -8.48 6.04
C GLY A 137 6.99 -7.90 4.63
N TYR A 138 5.83 -7.90 3.99
CA TYR A 138 5.70 -7.52 2.58
C TYR A 138 4.72 -6.36 2.44
N VAL A 139 5.07 -5.42 1.57
CA VAL A 139 4.16 -4.38 1.09
C VAL A 139 3.94 -4.58 -0.40
N ALA A 140 2.67 -4.69 -0.82
CA ALA A 140 2.27 -4.80 -2.22
C ALA A 140 1.50 -3.55 -2.63
N TYR A 141 1.84 -2.96 -3.78
CA TYR A 141 1.13 -1.82 -4.34
C TYR A 141 1.10 -1.87 -5.87
N GLY A 142 0.06 -1.26 -6.45
CA GLY A 142 -0.15 -1.27 -7.89
C GLY A 142 0.66 -0.21 -8.64
N ILE A 143 1.13 -0.55 -9.84
CA ILE A 143 1.55 0.41 -10.85
C ILE A 143 0.45 0.46 -11.91
N PRO A 144 -0.23 1.60 -12.08
CA PRO A 144 -1.37 1.71 -12.99
C PRO A 144 -1.08 1.16 -14.39
N ARG A 145 -1.95 0.27 -14.87
CA ARG A 145 -1.89 -0.38 -16.19
C ARG A 145 -0.66 -1.26 -16.44
N ARG A 146 0.15 -1.54 -15.43
CA ARG A 146 1.36 -2.34 -15.59
C ARG A 146 1.36 -3.60 -14.74
N GLY A 147 1.09 -3.50 -13.46
CA GLY A 147 1.16 -4.66 -12.57
C GLY A 147 1.29 -4.27 -11.11
N VAL A 148 1.92 -5.15 -10.32
CA VAL A 148 2.07 -4.98 -8.88
C VAL A 148 3.55 -5.08 -8.50
N VAL A 149 3.96 -4.20 -7.60
CA VAL A 149 5.25 -4.26 -6.91
C VAL A 149 5.04 -4.95 -5.58
N LEU A 150 5.86 -5.95 -5.29
CA LEU A 150 5.96 -6.61 -4.00
C LEU A 150 7.32 -6.26 -3.39
N VAL A 151 7.31 -5.69 -2.19
CA VAL A 151 8.51 -5.24 -1.47
C VAL A 151 8.73 -6.11 -0.25
N ASP A 152 9.92 -6.67 -0.10
CA ASP A 152 10.37 -7.23 1.17
C ASP A 152 10.89 -6.08 2.06
N VAL A 153 10.14 -5.78 3.12
CA VAL A 153 10.44 -4.66 4.01
C VAL A 153 11.71 -4.90 4.82
N SER A 154 12.04 -6.15 5.14
CA SER A 154 13.22 -6.49 5.95
C SER A 154 14.53 -5.99 5.30
N VAL A 155 14.55 -5.90 3.96
CA VAL A 155 15.70 -5.46 3.17
C VAL A 155 15.59 -4.00 2.73
N SER A 156 14.36 -3.50 2.49
CA SER A 156 14.14 -2.17 1.88
C SER A 156 13.84 -1.05 2.87
N ARG A 157 13.69 -1.36 4.15
CA ARG A 157 13.32 -0.37 5.17
C ARG A 157 14.26 0.83 5.25
N SER A 158 15.56 0.60 5.16
CA SER A 158 16.55 1.69 5.21
C SER A 158 16.40 2.67 4.03
N GLU A 159 16.07 2.15 2.85
CA GLU A 159 15.79 2.98 1.67
C GLU A 159 14.48 3.75 1.84
N ALA A 160 13.44 3.12 2.38
CA ALA A 160 12.18 3.79 2.67
C ALA A 160 12.36 4.95 3.66
N VAL A 161 13.13 4.76 4.73
CA VAL A 161 13.47 5.83 5.68
C VAL A 161 14.25 6.95 5.00
N ASN A 162 15.21 6.62 4.13
CA ASN A 162 15.96 7.62 3.37
C ASN A 162 15.05 8.41 2.42
N LEU A 163 14.13 7.75 1.70
CA LEU A 163 13.16 8.42 0.84
C LEU A 163 12.23 9.33 1.65
N PHE A 164 11.77 8.86 2.80
CA PHE A 164 10.90 9.63 3.69
C PHE A 164 11.60 10.88 4.23
N SER A 165 12.91 10.85 4.48
CA SER A 165 13.67 12.00 4.96
C SER A 165 13.69 13.19 3.98
N HIS A 166 13.35 12.98 2.72
CA HIS A 166 13.23 14.06 1.71
C HIS A 166 11.86 14.76 1.72
N PHE A 167 10.92 14.30 2.53
CA PHE A 167 9.64 15.00 2.72
C PHE A 167 9.84 16.21 3.64
N THR A 168 9.25 17.32 3.27
CA THR A 168 9.18 18.52 4.13
C THR A 168 7.95 18.44 5.02
N THR A 169 8.10 18.87 6.27
CA THR A 169 6.94 18.97 7.19
C THR A 169 6.21 20.28 6.93
N GLU A 170 4.93 20.20 6.64
CA GLU A 170 4.05 21.34 6.51
C GLU A 170 2.91 21.20 7.53
N SER A 171 2.59 22.28 8.26
CA SER A 171 1.37 22.35 9.03
C SER A 171 0.26 22.86 8.09
N LEU A 172 -0.75 22.04 7.86
CA LEU A 172 -1.96 22.54 7.25
C LEU A 172 -2.59 23.52 8.27
N ALA A 173 -2.72 24.78 7.88
CA ALA A 173 -3.47 25.75 8.68
C ALA A 173 -4.93 25.23 8.85
N PRO A 174 -5.54 25.46 10.02
CA PRO A 174 -6.89 25.04 10.30
C PRO A 174 -7.90 25.69 9.36
#